data_5ab050cd2c2dae20d321ba1093f12f2d
#
_entry.id   5ab050cd2c2dae20d321ba1093f12f2d
#
_cell.length_a   1.000
_cell.length_b   1.000
_cell.length_c   1.000
_cell.angle_alpha   90.00
_cell.angle_beta   90.00
_cell.angle_gamma   90.00
#
_symmetry.space_group_name_H-M   'P 1'
#
loop_
_entity.id
_entity.type
_entity.pdbx_description
1 polymer ?
#
loop_
_entity_poly.entity_id
_entity_poly.type
_entity_poly.pdbx_seq_one_letter_code
_entity_poly.pdbx_strand_id
1 'polypeptide(L)'
;MKNNAVKKGEKMEKIVVIGAGVAGLSAAVRLQKSGYNVHLYEKETQVGGKMNQIKQKGFTFDIGPTIVMMPEIYQEIFTFCKRDPEEYIPMKKVEPMLELFFREDAPLLFSSDLTELTKTLEAISEEEAQGYFHFLADIYKR
;
A
#
# COMPACT_ATOMS: atom_id res chain seq x y z
N MET A 1 -0.15 -9.34 23.95
CA MET A 1 -0.52 -7.92 24.12
C MET A 1 -1.58 -7.83 25.21
N LYS A 2 -1.33 -7.08 26.29
CA LYS A 2 -2.29 -6.95 27.40
C LYS A 2 -3.48 -6.10 26.92
N ASN A 3 -4.70 -6.64 26.97
CA ASN A 3 -5.94 -5.91 26.76
C ASN A 3 -6.08 -4.86 27.87
N ASN A 4 -5.67 -3.62 27.61
CA ASN A 4 -6.05 -2.50 28.46
C ASN A 4 -7.50 -2.10 28.11
N ALA A 5 -8.46 -2.83 28.63
CA ALA A 5 -9.84 -2.34 28.67
C ALA A 5 -9.88 -1.11 29.59
N VAL A 6 -10.20 0.06 29.02
CA VAL A 6 -10.37 1.31 29.78
C VAL A 6 -11.44 1.09 30.86
N LYS A 7 -11.07 1.26 32.14
CA LYS A 7 -12.00 1.17 33.24
C LYS A 7 -13.04 2.29 33.12
N LYS A 8 -14.32 1.93 33.31
CA LYS A 8 -15.44 2.87 33.23
C LYS A 8 -15.25 3.96 34.30
N GLY A 9 -14.90 5.20 33.86
CA GLY A 9 -14.69 6.36 34.74
C GLY A 9 -13.31 7.02 34.63
N GLU A 10 -12.33 6.43 33.95
CA GLU A 10 -11.06 7.10 33.70
C GLU A 10 -11.21 8.07 32.52
N LYS A 11 -10.72 9.30 32.70
CA LYS A 11 -10.63 10.30 31.63
C LYS A 11 -9.69 9.78 30.55
N MET A 12 -10.22 9.53 29.36
CA MET A 12 -9.38 9.10 28.24
C MET A 12 -8.27 10.12 28.00
N GLU A 13 -7.02 9.66 27.93
CA GLU A 13 -5.89 10.52 27.60
C GLU A 13 -6.08 11.11 26.20
N LYS A 14 -5.85 12.43 26.11
CA LYS A 14 -5.96 13.17 24.87
C LYS A 14 -4.65 13.07 24.10
N ILE A 15 -4.74 12.61 22.86
CA ILE A 15 -3.60 12.56 21.92
C ILE A 15 -3.90 13.48 20.74
N VAL A 16 -2.90 14.26 20.36
CA VAL A 16 -2.96 15.10 19.17
C VAL A 16 -2.09 14.47 18.08
N VAL A 17 -2.68 14.28 16.92
CA VAL A 17 -1.97 13.84 15.70
C VAL A 17 -1.97 15.01 14.72
N ILE A 18 -0.80 15.39 14.21
CA ILE A 18 -0.64 16.48 13.26
C ILE A 18 -0.30 15.90 11.89
N GLY A 19 -1.16 16.19 10.90
CA GLY A 19 -1.09 15.69 9.54
C GLY A 19 -1.97 14.47 9.30
N ALA A 20 -2.88 14.57 8.34
CA ALA A 20 -3.81 13.52 7.93
C ALA A 20 -3.38 12.83 6.61
N GLY A 21 -2.09 12.62 6.43
CA GLY A 21 -1.56 11.67 5.44
C GLY A 21 -1.77 10.23 5.91
N VAL A 22 -1.36 9.25 5.10
CA VAL A 22 -1.53 7.81 5.40
C VAL A 22 -1.00 7.43 6.79
N ALA A 23 0.20 7.90 7.15
CA ALA A 23 0.79 7.61 8.45
C ALA A 23 -0.01 8.21 9.62
N GLY A 24 -0.42 9.49 9.51
CA GLY A 24 -1.21 10.16 10.54
C GLY A 24 -2.59 9.55 10.72
N LEU A 25 -3.27 9.22 9.62
CA LEU A 25 -4.55 8.52 9.65
C LEU A 25 -4.43 7.14 10.29
N SER A 26 -3.40 6.36 9.90
CA SER A 26 -3.15 5.04 10.45
C SER A 26 -2.86 5.09 11.97
N ALA A 27 -2.05 6.04 12.40
CA ALA A 27 -1.77 6.25 13.81
C ALA A 27 -3.03 6.66 14.58
N ALA A 28 -3.79 7.62 14.05
CA ALA A 28 -5.03 8.10 14.69
C ALA A 28 -6.05 6.96 14.88
N VAL A 29 -6.26 6.14 13.85
CA VAL A 29 -7.19 4.99 13.91
C VAL A 29 -6.73 3.97 14.96
N ARG A 30 -5.44 3.62 14.98
CA ARG A 30 -4.90 2.65 15.95
C ARG A 30 -5.00 3.18 17.38
N LEU A 31 -4.66 4.43 17.61
CA LEU A 31 -4.75 5.08 18.91
C LEU A 31 -6.20 5.20 19.39
N GLN A 32 -7.10 5.64 18.52
CA GLN A 32 -8.54 5.72 18.84
C GLN A 32 -9.09 4.34 19.19
N LYS A 33 -8.73 3.31 18.44
CA LYS A 33 -9.15 1.92 18.71
C LYS A 33 -8.58 1.38 20.03
N SER A 34 -7.41 1.87 20.43
CA SER A 34 -6.76 1.53 21.70
C SER A 34 -7.35 2.28 22.91
N GLY A 35 -8.35 3.14 22.71
CA GLY A 35 -9.08 3.81 23.79
C GLY A 35 -8.61 5.22 24.13
N TYR A 36 -7.77 5.82 23.31
CA TYR A 36 -7.36 7.22 23.46
C TYR A 36 -8.38 8.18 22.84
N ASN A 37 -8.46 9.41 23.37
CA ASN A 37 -9.22 10.48 22.75
C ASN A 37 -8.33 11.22 21.74
N VAL A 38 -8.46 10.86 20.46
CA VAL A 38 -7.57 11.34 19.40
C VAL A 38 -8.12 12.56 18.69
N HIS A 39 -7.31 13.62 18.61
CA HIS A 39 -7.58 14.81 17.83
C HIS A 39 -6.59 14.88 16.65
N LEU A 40 -7.11 14.73 15.44
CA LEU A 40 -6.32 14.81 14.21
C LEU A 40 -6.48 16.21 13.60
N TYR A 41 -5.35 16.85 13.30
CA TYR A 41 -5.30 18.16 12.65
C TYR A 41 -4.60 18.05 11.29
N GLU A 42 -5.21 18.64 10.28
CA GLU A 42 -4.69 18.73 8.92
C GLU A 42 -4.71 20.18 8.47
N LYS A 43 -3.64 20.64 7.80
CA LYS A 43 -3.53 22.01 7.30
C LYS A 43 -4.25 22.20 5.96
N GLU A 44 -4.36 21.13 5.17
CA GLU A 44 -5.03 21.15 3.88
C GLU A 44 -6.54 20.92 4.02
N THR A 45 -7.28 21.29 3.01
CA THR A 45 -8.74 21.09 2.98
C THR A 45 -9.16 19.65 2.78
N GLN A 46 -8.23 18.78 2.39
CA GLN A 46 -8.44 17.35 2.15
C GLN A 46 -7.42 16.52 2.87
N VAL A 47 -7.85 15.36 3.38
CA VAL A 47 -6.99 14.35 3.95
C VAL A 47 -6.33 13.51 2.85
N GLY A 48 -5.27 12.75 3.20
CA GLY A 48 -4.58 11.84 2.27
C GLY A 48 -3.11 12.18 2.07
N GLY A 49 -2.73 13.44 2.26
CA GLY A 49 -1.35 13.90 2.07
C GLY A 49 -0.88 13.69 0.63
N LYS A 50 0.17 12.85 0.44
CA LYS A 50 0.68 12.51 -0.90
C LYS A 50 -0.23 11.57 -1.70
N MET A 51 -1.15 10.85 -1.06
CA MET A 51 -2.18 10.06 -1.73
C MET A 51 -3.41 10.92 -1.94
N ASN A 52 -3.39 11.75 -2.98
CA ASN A 52 -4.43 12.73 -3.25
C ASN A 52 -4.75 12.80 -4.75
N GLN A 53 -5.82 13.51 -5.08
CA GLN A 53 -6.32 13.68 -6.44
C GLN A 53 -6.58 15.15 -6.74
N ILE A 54 -6.33 15.55 -7.97
CA ILE A 54 -6.82 16.82 -8.53
C ILE A 54 -8.07 16.53 -9.36
N LYS A 55 -9.17 17.19 -9.01
CA LYS A 55 -10.41 17.11 -9.78
C LYS A 55 -10.66 18.46 -10.44
N GLN A 56 -10.62 18.51 -11.75
CA GLN A 56 -10.82 19.75 -12.51
C GLN A 56 -11.54 19.50 -13.83
N LYS A 57 -12.57 20.28 -14.11
CA LYS A 57 -13.34 20.25 -15.38
C LYS A 57 -13.84 18.85 -15.76
N GLY A 58 -14.27 18.04 -14.79
CA GLY A 58 -14.75 16.68 -15.01
C GLY A 58 -13.67 15.61 -15.12
N PHE A 59 -12.40 15.98 -15.06
CA PHE A 59 -11.27 15.05 -15.04
C PHE A 59 -10.77 14.82 -13.62
N THR A 60 -10.25 13.62 -13.37
CA THR A 60 -9.59 13.25 -12.10
C THR A 60 -8.17 12.80 -12.40
N PHE A 61 -7.21 13.37 -11.70
CA PHE A 61 -5.79 13.04 -11.81
C PHE A 61 -5.27 12.62 -10.45
N ASP A 62 -4.72 11.42 -10.35
CA ASP A 62 -3.99 10.97 -9.18
C ASP A 62 -2.63 11.65 -9.15
N ILE A 63 -2.27 12.28 -8.02
CA ILE A 63 -1.02 13.06 -7.87
C ILE A 63 -0.05 12.41 -6.90
N GLY A 64 -0.29 11.17 -6.54
CA GLY A 64 0.52 10.44 -5.59
C GLY A 64 1.14 9.17 -6.19
N PRO A 65 1.54 8.25 -5.32
CA PRO A 65 2.03 6.94 -5.73
C PRO A 65 0.97 6.20 -6.56
N THR A 66 1.41 5.61 -7.66
CA THR A 66 0.55 4.82 -8.56
C THR A 66 0.68 3.31 -8.33
N ILE A 67 1.69 2.90 -7.58
CA ILE A 67 1.96 1.50 -7.26
C ILE A 67 1.73 1.27 -5.77
N VAL A 68 0.89 0.29 -5.46
CA VAL A 68 0.66 -0.15 -4.08
C VAL A 68 1.59 -1.31 -3.79
N MET A 69 2.61 -1.05 -2.97
CA MET A 69 3.46 -2.11 -2.43
C MET A 69 2.91 -2.60 -1.10
N MET A 70 3.00 -3.90 -0.84
CA MET A 70 2.54 -4.54 0.41
C MET A 70 1.08 -4.19 0.74
N PRO A 71 0.11 -4.56 -0.12
CA PRO A 71 -1.31 -4.24 0.06
C PRO A 71 -1.86 -4.75 1.40
N GLU A 72 -1.33 -5.84 1.92
CA GLU A 72 -1.68 -6.43 3.21
C GLU A 72 -1.50 -5.47 4.39
N ILE A 73 -0.49 -4.57 4.33
CA ILE A 73 -0.26 -3.57 5.38
C ILE A 73 -1.38 -2.52 5.39
N TYR A 74 -1.89 -2.13 4.23
CA TYR A 74 -3.05 -1.23 4.14
C TYR A 74 -4.32 -1.91 4.64
N GLN A 75 -4.51 -3.18 4.31
CA GLN A 75 -5.67 -3.96 4.74
C GLN A 75 -5.65 -4.24 6.25
N GLU A 76 -4.47 -4.41 6.83
CA GLU A 76 -4.31 -4.70 8.27
C GLU A 76 -5.01 -3.69 9.18
N ILE A 77 -5.06 -2.40 8.80
CA ILE A 77 -5.69 -1.38 9.64
C ILE A 77 -7.20 -1.59 9.76
N PHE A 78 -7.84 -2.11 8.72
CA PHE A 78 -9.28 -2.42 8.72
C PHE A 78 -9.55 -3.67 9.55
N THR A 79 -8.76 -4.74 9.35
CA THR A 79 -8.87 -5.96 10.16
C THR A 79 -8.60 -5.70 11.63
N PHE A 80 -7.63 -4.83 11.96
CA PHE A 80 -7.39 -4.36 13.33
C PHE A 80 -8.63 -3.68 13.94
N CYS A 81 -9.39 -2.96 13.12
CA CYS A 81 -10.65 -2.34 13.51
C CYS A 81 -11.84 -3.30 13.46
N LYS A 82 -11.64 -4.58 13.13
CA LYS A 82 -12.71 -5.59 12.91
C LYS A 82 -13.66 -5.16 11.77
N ARG A 83 -13.10 -4.62 10.70
CA ARG A 83 -13.78 -4.28 9.46
C ARG A 83 -13.23 -5.14 8.33
N ASP A 84 -14.07 -5.42 7.34
CA ASP A 84 -13.63 -6.11 6.13
C ASP A 84 -12.90 -5.12 5.22
N PRO A 85 -11.60 -5.34 4.89
CA PRO A 85 -10.87 -4.46 3.99
C PRO A 85 -11.50 -4.31 2.60
N GLU A 86 -12.13 -5.35 2.08
CA GLU A 86 -12.75 -5.34 0.75
C GLU A 86 -13.92 -4.34 0.64
N GLU A 87 -14.58 -4.04 1.75
CA GLU A 87 -15.64 -3.01 1.78
C GLU A 87 -15.10 -1.59 1.62
N TYR A 88 -13.83 -1.35 1.98
CA TYR A 88 -13.23 -0.01 2.06
C TYR A 88 -12.17 0.25 1.01
N ILE A 89 -11.30 -0.74 0.77
CA ILE A 89 -10.17 -0.64 -0.14
C ILE A 89 -10.06 -1.90 -1.01
N PRO A 90 -11.08 -2.19 -1.85
CA PRO A 90 -11.00 -3.33 -2.75
C PRO A 90 -9.79 -3.18 -3.67
N MET A 91 -8.85 -4.13 -3.59
CA MET A 91 -7.63 -4.12 -4.38
C MET A 91 -7.66 -5.25 -5.39
N LYS A 92 -7.27 -4.94 -6.63
CA LYS A 92 -7.13 -5.95 -7.68
C LYS A 92 -5.65 -6.05 -8.07
N LYS A 93 -5.17 -7.28 -8.14
CA LYS A 93 -3.87 -7.57 -8.72
C LYS A 93 -3.91 -7.28 -10.22
N VAL A 94 -2.94 -6.53 -10.72
CA VAL A 94 -2.79 -6.23 -12.14
C VAL A 94 -1.79 -7.21 -12.74
N GLU A 95 -2.20 -7.89 -13.81
CA GLU A 95 -1.35 -8.80 -14.59
C GLU A 95 -1.53 -8.53 -16.08
N PRO A 96 -0.45 -8.44 -16.85
CA PRO A 96 0.94 -8.35 -16.40
C PRO A 96 1.17 -7.09 -15.57
N MET A 97 2.10 -7.13 -14.60
CA MET A 97 2.33 -5.99 -13.73
C MET A 97 3.13 -4.87 -14.42
N LEU A 98 3.88 -5.19 -15.45
CA LEU A 98 4.68 -4.24 -16.22
C LEU A 98 4.81 -4.73 -17.66
N GLU A 99 4.70 -3.80 -18.61
CA GLU A 99 4.92 -4.02 -20.03
C GLU A 99 5.97 -3.03 -20.51
N LEU A 100 7.09 -3.54 -21.05
CA LEU A 100 8.19 -2.73 -21.56
C LEU A 100 8.18 -2.75 -23.07
N PHE A 101 8.15 -1.56 -23.67
CA PHE A 101 8.18 -1.36 -25.11
C PHE A 101 9.56 -0.89 -25.56
N PHE A 102 10.15 -1.61 -26.49
CA PHE A 102 11.36 -1.24 -27.18
C PHE A 102 11.05 -0.88 -28.64
N ARG A 103 11.92 -0.08 -29.30
CA ARG A 103 11.60 0.49 -30.62
C ARG A 103 11.37 -0.54 -31.72
N GLU A 104 12.08 -1.66 -31.70
CA GLU A 104 12.15 -2.64 -32.80
C GLU A 104 11.76 -4.05 -32.37
N ASP A 105 11.51 -4.28 -31.07
CA ASP A 105 11.25 -5.59 -30.52
C ASP A 105 9.80 -5.73 -30.05
N ALA A 106 9.38 -6.97 -29.86
CA ALA A 106 8.13 -7.26 -29.20
C ALA A 106 8.17 -6.79 -27.74
N PRO A 107 7.06 -6.32 -27.16
CA PRO A 107 7.04 -5.88 -25.77
C PRO A 107 7.36 -7.03 -24.82
N LEU A 108 8.13 -6.73 -23.78
CA LEU A 108 8.40 -7.67 -22.69
C LEU A 108 7.33 -7.55 -21.62
N LEU A 109 6.67 -8.64 -21.31
CA LEU A 109 5.62 -8.72 -20.30
C LEU A 109 6.21 -9.26 -18.98
N PHE A 110 6.14 -8.45 -17.93
CA PHE A 110 6.57 -8.86 -16.60
C PHE A 110 5.36 -9.27 -15.77
N SER A 111 5.28 -10.56 -15.49
CA SER A 111 4.28 -11.16 -14.62
C SER A 111 4.81 -11.33 -13.20
N SER A 112 3.93 -11.28 -12.21
CA SER A 112 4.24 -11.71 -10.85
C SER A 112 4.20 -13.24 -10.69
N ASP A 113 3.72 -13.97 -11.69
CA ASP A 113 3.86 -15.42 -11.78
C ASP A 113 5.28 -15.75 -12.26
N LEU A 114 6.06 -16.41 -11.40
CA LEU A 114 7.45 -16.74 -11.69
C LEU A 114 7.60 -17.65 -12.92
N THR A 115 6.63 -18.50 -13.20
CA THR A 115 6.65 -19.40 -14.36
C THR A 115 6.54 -18.61 -15.66
N GLU A 116 5.60 -17.66 -15.70
CA GLU A 116 5.42 -16.80 -16.88
C GLU A 116 6.61 -15.83 -17.04
N LEU A 117 7.10 -15.27 -15.92
CA LEU A 117 8.27 -14.41 -15.96
C LEU A 117 9.52 -15.16 -16.45
N THR A 118 9.72 -16.41 -16.01
CA THR A 118 10.84 -17.24 -16.46
C THR A 118 10.82 -17.40 -17.98
N LYS A 119 9.67 -17.74 -18.57
CA LYS A 119 9.53 -17.85 -20.04
C LYS A 119 9.89 -16.56 -20.75
N THR A 120 9.47 -15.41 -20.20
CA THR A 120 9.81 -14.09 -20.75
C THR A 120 11.31 -13.83 -20.72
N LEU A 121 11.98 -14.16 -19.61
CA LEU A 121 13.42 -13.97 -19.45
C LEU A 121 14.23 -14.96 -20.30
N GLU A 122 13.82 -16.22 -20.38
CA GLU A 122 14.45 -17.24 -21.23
C GLU A 122 14.36 -16.88 -22.72
N ALA A 123 13.30 -16.18 -23.14
CA ALA A 123 13.18 -15.67 -24.50
C ALA A 123 14.24 -14.58 -24.84
N ILE A 124 14.80 -13.92 -23.83
CA ILE A 124 15.93 -12.99 -23.97
C ILE A 124 17.24 -13.79 -24.01
N SER A 125 17.54 -14.49 -22.92
CA SER A 125 18.63 -15.45 -22.81
C SER A 125 18.47 -16.30 -21.52
N GLU A 126 19.03 -17.52 -21.57
CA GLU A 126 19.07 -18.40 -20.41
C GLU A 126 19.90 -17.80 -19.25
N GLU A 127 20.94 -17.04 -19.58
CA GLU A 127 21.78 -16.35 -18.60
C GLU A 127 21.00 -15.29 -17.83
N GLU A 128 20.14 -14.51 -18.48
CA GLU A 128 19.29 -13.49 -17.85
C GLU A 128 18.27 -14.14 -16.88
N ALA A 129 17.67 -15.25 -17.29
CA ALA A 129 16.76 -16.00 -16.41
C ALA A 129 17.48 -16.51 -15.16
N GLN A 130 18.65 -17.11 -15.29
CA GLN A 130 19.45 -17.57 -14.15
C GLN A 130 19.91 -16.41 -13.26
N GLY A 131 20.36 -15.30 -13.87
CA GLY A 131 20.74 -14.08 -13.13
C GLY A 131 19.63 -13.53 -12.28
N TYR A 132 18.41 -13.51 -12.80
CA TYR A 132 17.23 -13.08 -12.03
C TYR A 132 16.96 -13.97 -10.82
N PHE A 133 17.05 -15.30 -10.95
CA PHE A 133 16.87 -16.20 -9.82
C PHE A 133 17.97 -16.06 -8.76
N HIS A 134 19.22 -15.83 -9.17
CA HIS A 134 20.28 -15.52 -8.22
C HIS A 134 20.00 -14.22 -7.45
N PHE A 135 19.55 -13.19 -8.15
CA PHE A 135 19.15 -11.92 -7.53
C PHE A 135 18.03 -12.11 -6.49
N LEU A 136 16.97 -12.86 -6.82
CA LEU A 136 15.91 -13.19 -5.87
C LEU A 136 16.43 -13.95 -4.65
N ALA A 137 17.28 -14.97 -4.87
CA ALA A 137 17.86 -15.74 -3.79
C ALA A 137 18.70 -14.89 -2.83
N ASP A 138 19.39 -13.88 -3.33
CA ASP A 138 20.18 -12.96 -2.51
C ASP A 138 19.33 -11.95 -1.72
N ILE A 139 18.19 -11.51 -2.28
CA ILE A 139 17.22 -10.70 -1.57
C ILE A 139 16.61 -11.48 -0.39
N TYR A 140 16.23 -12.74 -0.61
CA TYR A 140 15.63 -13.58 0.42
C TYR A 140 16.58 -13.96 1.59
N LYS A 141 17.89 -13.79 1.43
CA LYS A 141 18.87 -14.01 2.51
C LYS A 141 19.02 -12.82 3.47
N ARG A 142 18.45 -11.67 3.16
CA ARG A 142 18.58 -10.43 3.95
C ARG A 142 17.36 -10.20 4.83
#